data_295ded28c3640ece1562592768f7aca0
#
_entry.id   295ded28c3640ece1562592768f7aca0
#
_cell.length_a   1.000
_cell.length_b   1.000
_cell.length_c   1.000
_cell.angle_alpha   90.00
_cell.angle_beta   90.00
_cell.angle_gamma   90.00
#
_symmetry.space_group_name_H-M   'P 1'
#
loop_
_entity.id
_entity.type
_entity.pdbx_description
1 polymer ?
#
loop_
_entity_poly.entity_id
_entity_poly.type
_entity_poly.pdbx_seq_one_letter_code
_entity_poly.pdbx_strand_id
1 'polypeptide(L)'
;MTIREYLHGNTYPGRGIMLGLHEDGKTAVAAYFIMGRSVNSRNRVFVLEGEDMRTKAYDESKMADPSLVIYYPVRTRDGYTIITNGDQTDTIRDFMADGGTFEQALRTREFEPDPPIFTPRISGIMRFSGLYGYKLSILKSDGEGKSCQRYFFEYDSPIAGQAHIIHTYLHDGNPVPSFEGEPAKI
;
A
#
# COMPACT_ATOMS: atom_id res chain seq x y z
N MET A 1 -5.01 -12.95 15.92
CA MET A 1 -4.59 -11.59 16.38
C MET A 1 -5.42 -10.59 15.59
N THR A 2 -5.94 -9.55 16.22
CA THR A 2 -6.68 -8.47 15.55
C THR A 2 -5.73 -7.36 15.07
N ILE A 3 -6.14 -6.54 14.11
CA ILE A 3 -5.36 -5.37 13.66
C ILE A 3 -5.05 -4.42 14.83
N ARG A 4 -5.98 -4.30 15.80
CA ARG A 4 -5.79 -3.48 16.99
C ARG A 4 -4.67 -4.02 17.88
N GLU A 5 -4.62 -5.34 18.10
CA GLU A 5 -3.55 -5.98 18.87
C GLU A 5 -2.21 -5.88 18.15
N TYR A 6 -2.20 -6.07 16.84
CA TYR A 6 -0.99 -6.00 16.02
C TYR A 6 -0.35 -4.60 16.02
N LEU A 7 -1.16 -3.56 15.87
CA LEU A 7 -0.68 -2.17 15.83
C LEU A 7 -0.56 -1.54 17.23
N HIS A 8 -0.97 -2.26 18.30
CA HIS A 8 -0.89 -1.73 19.66
C HIS A 8 0.55 -1.40 20.05
N GLY A 9 0.78 -0.15 20.47
CA GLY A 9 2.10 0.33 20.84
C GLY A 9 3.02 0.73 19.68
N ASN A 10 2.63 0.46 18.42
CA ASN A 10 3.34 1.00 17.26
C ASN A 10 2.95 2.46 17.04
N THR A 11 3.82 3.37 17.38
CA THR A 11 3.56 4.82 17.32
C THR A 11 3.59 5.39 15.91
N TYR A 12 4.24 4.69 14.94
CA TYR A 12 4.33 5.15 13.56
C TYR A 12 4.50 4.01 12.54
N PRO A 13 3.44 3.27 12.20
CA PRO A 13 3.49 2.29 11.11
C PRO A 13 3.52 2.94 9.71
N GLY A 14 3.27 4.26 9.60
CA GLY A 14 3.26 4.99 8.34
C GLY A 14 1.99 4.76 7.53
N ARG A 15 2.09 4.09 6.39
CA ARG A 15 0.96 3.65 5.56
C ARG A 15 0.83 2.14 5.71
N GLY A 16 -0.40 1.64 5.69
CA GLY A 16 -0.63 0.18 5.77
C GLY A 16 -1.73 -0.29 4.85
N ILE A 17 -1.53 -1.49 4.30
CA ILE A 17 -2.48 -2.22 3.47
C ILE A 17 -2.81 -3.53 4.16
N MET A 18 -4.09 -3.83 4.32
CA MET A 18 -4.59 -5.12 4.77
C MET A 18 -5.50 -5.70 3.70
N LEU A 19 -5.27 -6.94 3.31
CA LEU A 19 -6.09 -7.71 2.36
C LEU A 19 -6.45 -9.05 2.97
N GLY A 20 -7.69 -9.49 2.76
CA GLY A 20 -8.16 -10.75 3.31
C GLY A 20 -9.55 -11.16 2.86
N LEU A 21 -10.06 -12.22 3.46
CA LEU A 21 -11.39 -12.78 3.21
C LEU A 21 -12.19 -12.77 4.51
N HIS A 22 -13.39 -12.16 4.47
CA HIS A 22 -14.30 -12.13 5.61
C HIS A 22 -14.72 -13.55 6.03
N GLU A 23 -15.18 -13.71 7.26
CA GLU A 23 -15.61 -15.00 7.83
C GLU A 23 -16.72 -15.71 7.04
N ASP A 24 -17.50 -14.96 6.25
CA ASP A 24 -18.53 -15.54 5.37
C ASP A 24 -17.95 -16.32 4.18
N GLY A 25 -16.63 -16.25 3.97
CA GLY A 25 -15.92 -16.91 2.88
C GLY A 25 -16.25 -16.37 1.47
N LYS A 26 -16.91 -15.22 1.37
CA LYS A 26 -17.41 -14.64 0.10
C LYS A 26 -17.02 -13.17 -0.07
N THR A 27 -16.89 -12.42 1.02
CA THR A 27 -16.64 -10.99 0.99
C THR A 27 -15.13 -10.74 1.11
N ALA A 28 -14.53 -10.21 0.05
CA ALA A 28 -13.15 -9.73 0.10
C ALA A 28 -13.07 -8.46 0.97
N VAL A 29 -12.03 -8.37 1.79
CA VAL A 29 -11.80 -7.25 2.69
C VAL A 29 -10.51 -6.55 2.34
N ALA A 30 -10.58 -5.23 2.20
CA ALA A 30 -9.42 -4.37 2.04
C ALA A 30 -9.48 -3.21 3.01
N ALA A 31 -8.34 -2.87 3.61
CA ALA A 31 -8.18 -1.65 4.38
C ALA A 31 -6.88 -0.95 3.99
N TYR A 32 -6.94 0.36 3.92
CA TYR A 32 -5.79 1.23 3.71
C TYR A 32 -5.81 2.39 4.70
N PHE A 33 -4.70 2.65 5.35
CA PHE A 33 -4.55 3.78 6.24
C PHE A 33 -3.28 4.59 5.93
N ILE A 34 -3.30 5.86 6.30
CA ILE A 34 -2.18 6.80 6.14
C ILE A 34 -1.93 7.53 7.44
N MET A 35 -0.67 7.52 7.88
CA MET A 35 -0.14 8.41 8.91
C MET A 35 0.95 9.29 8.28
N GLY A 36 0.74 10.61 8.28
CA GLY A 36 1.72 11.58 7.81
C GLY A 36 2.57 12.13 8.97
N ARG A 37 3.87 12.41 8.76
CA ARG A 37 4.75 13.08 9.73
C ARG A 37 4.79 14.58 9.52
N SER A 38 4.97 15.05 8.30
CA SER A 38 5.03 16.46 7.96
C SER A 38 3.65 17.11 7.90
N VAL A 39 3.59 18.43 8.01
CA VAL A 39 2.37 19.22 7.80
C VAL A 39 1.78 18.92 6.42
N ASN A 40 2.62 18.88 5.37
CA ASN A 40 2.20 18.59 4.01
C ASN A 40 1.59 17.18 3.89
N SER A 41 2.24 16.15 4.46
CA SER A 41 1.76 14.78 4.38
C SER A 41 0.49 14.50 5.21
N ARG A 42 0.21 15.32 6.24
CA ARG A 42 -1.03 15.25 7.04
C ARG A 42 -2.21 15.98 6.39
N ASN A 43 -1.92 16.91 5.47
CA ASN A 43 -2.91 17.76 4.83
C ASN A 43 -3.62 17.06 3.67
N ARG A 44 -4.26 15.91 3.95
CA ARG A 44 -4.98 15.15 2.92
C ARG A 44 -6.16 14.38 3.50
N VAL A 45 -7.14 14.18 2.63
CA VAL A 45 -8.33 13.35 2.86
C VAL A 45 -8.52 12.38 1.70
N PHE A 46 -9.28 11.33 1.91
CA PHE A 46 -9.74 10.44 0.85
C PHE A 46 -11.02 10.97 0.24
N VAL A 47 -11.12 10.94 -1.09
CA VAL A 47 -12.34 11.22 -1.84
C VAL A 47 -12.60 10.08 -2.81
N LEU A 48 -13.87 9.71 -2.99
CA LEU A 48 -14.29 8.72 -3.97
C LEU A 48 -14.51 9.41 -5.33
N GLU A 49 -14.01 8.78 -6.37
CA GLU A 49 -14.23 9.16 -7.77
C GLU A 49 -14.69 7.91 -8.56
N GLY A 50 -16.00 7.66 -8.56
CA GLY A 50 -16.57 6.41 -9.05
C GLY A 50 -16.19 5.24 -8.14
N GLU A 51 -15.54 4.21 -8.70
CA GLU A 51 -15.01 3.05 -7.98
C GLU A 51 -13.57 3.26 -7.47
N ASP A 52 -12.95 4.36 -7.86
CA ASP A 52 -11.60 4.72 -7.46
C ASP A 52 -11.60 5.58 -6.18
N MET A 53 -10.49 5.60 -5.48
CA MET A 53 -10.26 6.51 -4.35
C MET A 53 -9.02 7.36 -4.64
N ARG A 54 -9.14 8.66 -4.41
CA ARG A 54 -8.05 9.63 -4.55
C ARG A 54 -7.72 10.29 -3.22
N THR A 55 -6.47 10.63 -3.00
CA THR A 55 -6.11 11.61 -1.98
C THR A 55 -6.29 13.01 -2.51
N LYS A 56 -6.80 13.91 -1.67
CA LYS A 56 -6.98 15.34 -1.96
C LYS A 56 -6.45 16.16 -0.80
N ALA A 57 -5.94 17.36 -1.07
CA ALA A 57 -5.61 18.30 -0.01
C ALA A 57 -6.84 18.61 0.85
N TYR A 58 -6.68 18.58 2.18
CA TYR A 58 -7.69 19.07 3.10
C TYR A 58 -7.81 20.60 3.02
N ASP A 59 -6.66 21.27 2.95
CA ASP A 59 -6.52 22.71 2.80
C ASP A 59 -5.52 22.98 1.67
N GLU A 60 -6.05 23.38 0.50
CA GLU A 60 -5.25 23.65 -0.72
C GLU A 60 -4.18 24.73 -0.49
N SER A 61 -4.45 25.72 0.39
CA SER A 61 -3.50 26.79 0.69
C SER A 61 -2.24 26.31 1.43
N LYS A 62 -2.30 25.12 2.03
CA LYS A 62 -1.20 24.49 2.79
C LYS A 62 -0.51 23.37 2.03
N MET A 63 -0.91 23.10 0.79
CA MET A 63 -0.28 22.06 -0.04
C MET A 63 0.98 22.61 -0.69
N ALA A 64 2.13 22.34 -0.09
CA ALA A 64 3.43 22.83 -0.59
C ALA A 64 3.91 22.02 -1.81
N ASP A 65 3.82 20.68 -1.74
CA ASP A 65 4.23 19.78 -2.80
C ASP A 65 3.26 18.59 -2.88
N PRO A 66 2.48 18.47 -3.98
CA PRO A 66 1.54 17.38 -4.16
C PRO A 66 2.18 16.06 -4.63
N SER A 67 3.42 16.06 -5.12
CA SER A 67 4.00 14.96 -5.92
C SER A 67 4.01 13.59 -5.24
N LEU A 68 4.26 13.54 -3.90
CA LEU A 68 4.24 12.30 -3.11
C LEU A 68 3.02 12.19 -2.18
N VAL A 69 2.07 13.13 -2.29
CA VAL A 69 0.95 13.27 -1.36
C VAL A 69 -0.38 13.04 -2.05
N ILE A 70 -0.53 13.51 -3.30
CA ILE A 70 -1.76 13.41 -4.10
C ILE A 70 -1.60 12.34 -5.15
N TYR A 71 -2.35 11.25 -5.00
CA TYR A 71 -2.36 10.08 -5.88
C TYR A 71 -3.67 9.31 -5.70
N TYR A 72 -3.86 8.25 -6.47
CA TYR A 72 -4.96 7.31 -6.27
C TYR A 72 -4.47 6.11 -5.45
N PRO A 73 -4.78 6.02 -4.16
CA PRO A 73 -4.42 4.85 -3.37
C PRO A 73 -5.20 3.60 -3.78
N VAL A 74 -6.38 3.74 -4.38
CA VAL A 74 -7.21 2.62 -4.83
C VAL A 74 -7.67 2.84 -6.26
N ARG A 75 -7.47 1.81 -7.10
CA ARG A 75 -8.02 1.70 -8.45
C ARG A 75 -8.73 0.37 -8.62
N THR A 76 -9.92 0.40 -9.19
CA THR A 76 -10.69 -0.80 -9.51
C THR A 76 -10.90 -0.89 -11.02
N ARG A 77 -10.45 -1.99 -11.65
CA ARG A 77 -10.55 -2.23 -13.10
C ARG A 77 -10.59 -3.73 -13.39
N ASP A 78 -11.45 -4.15 -14.31
CA ASP A 78 -11.42 -5.47 -14.95
C ASP A 78 -11.34 -6.66 -13.98
N GLY A 79 -12.05 -6.59 -12.86
CA GLY A 79 -12.07 -7.63 -11.83
C GLY A 79 -10.86 -7.61 -10.87
N TYR A 80 -10.11 -6.51 -10.84
CA TYR A 80 -9.03 -6.27 -9.88
C TYR A 80 -9.28 -5.01 -9.06
N THR A 81 -8.86 -5.03 -7.80
CA THR A 81 -8.67 -3.82 -6.99
C THR A 81 -7.20 -3.70 -6.62
N ILE A 82 -6.59 -2.59 -6.98
CA ILE A 82 -5.19 -2.25 -6.73
C ILE A 82 -5.16 -1.23 -5.61
N ILE A 83 -4.30 -1.44 -4.60
CA ILE A 83 -4.16 -0.55 -3.45
C ILE A 83 -2.68 -0.28 -3.21
N THR A 84 -2.27 1.00 -3.14
CA THR A 84 -0.88 1.37 -2.90
C THR A 84 -0.75 2.64 -2.05
N ASN A 85 0.48 2.92 -1.59
CA ASN A 85 0.79 4.14 -0.86
C ASN A 85 1.35 5.27 -1.73
N GLY A 86 1.24 5.18 -3.06
CA GLY A 86 1.77 6.19 -3.97
C GLY A 86 1.25 6.06 -5.40
N ASP A 87 1.91 6.74 -6.33
CA ASP A 87 1.54 6.80 -7.75
C ASP A 87 1.76 5.47 -8.52
N GLN A 88 2.43 4.49 -7.92
CA GLN A 88 2.58 3.17 -8.53
C GLN A 88 1.25 2.43 -8.74
N THR A 89 0.15 2.90 -8.15
CA THR A 89 -1.20 2.39 -8.45
C THR A 89 -1.51 2.51 -9.93
N ASP A 90 -1.24 3.69 -10.51
CA ASP A 90 -1.45 3.94 -11.93
C ASP A 90 -0.47 3.12 -12.79
N THR A 91 0.78 2.96 -12.36
CA THR A 91 1.74 2.08 -13.03
C THR A 91 1.22 0.64 -13.12
N ILE A 92 0.72 0.09 -12.01
CA ILE A 92 0.16 -1.28 -11.99
C ILE A 92 -1.06 -1.38 -12.91
N ARG A 93 -1.99 -0.42 -12.81
CA ARG A 93 -3.19 -0.37 -13.66
C ARG A 93 -2.83 -0.40 -15.15
N ASP A 94 -1.90 0.44 -15.58
CA ASP A 94 -1.54 0.61 -16.98
C ASP A 94 -0.83 -0.64 -17.51
N PHE A 95 0.12 -1.20 -16.75
CA PHE A 95 0.77 -2.46 -17.12
C PHE A 95 -0.23 -3.62 -17.28
N MET A 96 -1.20 -3.72 -16.38
CA MET A 96 -2.20 -4.77 -16.47
C MET A 96 -3.17 -4.56 -17.62
N ALA A 97 -3.54 -3.31 -17.94
CA ALA A 97 -4.34 -2.98 -19.12
C ALA A 97 -3.64 -3.39 -20.43
N ASP A 98 -2.31 -3.30 -20.46
CA ASP A 98 -1.48 -3.71 -21.58
C ASP A 98 -1.12 -5.22 -21.58
N GLY A 99 -1.75 -6.03 -20.70
CA GLY A 99 -1.52 -7.48 -20.61
C GLY A 99 -0.30 -7.88 -19.78
N GLY A 100 0.33 -6.96 -19.07
CA GLY A 100 1.41 -7.23 -18.13
C GLY A 100 0.92 -7.73 -16.78
N THR A 101 1.85 -7.93 -15.83
CA THR A 101 1.56 -8.42 -14.50
C THR A 101 1.87 -7.39 -13.40
N PHE A 102 1.30 -7.60 -12.22
CA PHE A 102 1.59 -6.82 -11.01
C PHE A 102 3.08 -6.73 -10.71
N GLU A 103 3.79 -7.86 -10.81
CA GLU A 103 5.22 -7.93 -10.55
C GLU A 103 6.05 -7.22 -11.64
N GLN A 104 5.65 -7.33 -12.91
CA GLN A 104 6.32 -6.62 -14.01
C GLN A 104 6.20 -5.11 -13.83
N ALA A 105 5.01 -4.61 -13.51
CA ALA A 105 4.79 -3.21 -13.19
C ALA A 105 5.72 -2.72 -12.07
N LEU A 106 5.75 -3.43 -10.95
CA LEU A 106 6.54 -3.06 -9.78
C LEU A 106 8.06 -3.21 -9.98
N ARG A 107 8.52 -4.03 -10.94
CA ARG A 107 9.94 -4.06 -11.31
C ARG A 107 10.43 -2.79 -12.00
N THR A 108 9.53 -1.97 -12.52
CA THR A 108 9.87 -0.64 -13.10
C THR A 108 9.90 0.47 -12.06
N ARG A 109 9.54 0.15 -10.80
CA ARG A 109 9.46 1.12 -9.69
C ARG A 109 10.50 0.81 -8.61
N GLU A 110 10.77 1.82 -7.81
CA GLU A 110 11.63 1.75 -6.63
C GLU A 110 10.90 2.37 -5.43
N PHE A 111 11.56 2.46 -4.29
CA PHE A 111 11.10 3.24 -3.14
C PHE A 111 10.89 4.72 -3.49
N GLU A 112 10.29 5.53 -2.60
CA GLU A 112 10.10 6.97 -2.85
C GLU A 112 11.44 7.72 -2.83
N PRO A 113 11.64 8.72 -3.72
CA PRO A 113 12.88 9.50 -3.79
C PRO A 113 12.90 10.63 -2.75
N ASP A 114 12.73 10.26 -1.47
CA ASP A 114 12.66 11.18 -0.32
C ASP A 114 13.80 10.95 0.70
N PRO A 115 15.07 11.16 0.30
CA PRO A 115 16.19 10.98 1.22
C PRO A 115 16.06 11.87 2.47
N PRO A 116 16.55 11.44 3.62
CA PRO A 116 17.25 10.17 3.88
C PRO A 116 16.32 8.99 4.20
N ILE A 117 15.01 9.14 4.11
CA ILE A 117 14.02 8.16 4.56
C ILE A 117 13.86 7.03 3.53
N PHE A 118 13.86 7.37 2.23
CA PHE A 118 13.61 6.42 1.14
C PHE A 118 12.35 5.58 1.41
N THR A 119 11.22 6.28 1.60
CA THR A 119 9.94 5.67 2.00
C THR A 119 9.61 4.43 1.17
N PRO A 120 9.39 3.28 1.81
CA PRO A 120 9.01 2.07 1.09
C PRO A 120 7.71 2.24 0.32
N ARG A 121 7.63 1.70 -0.89
CA ARG A 121 6.40 1.56 -1.64
C ARG A 121 5.75 0.23 -1.31
N ILE A 122 4.59 0.26 -0.68
CA ILE A 122 3.77 -0.92 -0.43
C ILE A 122 2.64 -0.99 -1.45
N SER A 123 2.34 -2.17 -1.93
CA SER A 123 1.29 -2.39 -2.92
C SER A 123 0.52 -3.67 -2.62
N GLY A 124 -0.77 -3.64 -2.90
CA GLY A 124 -1.65 -4.78 -2.84
C GLY A 124 -2.50 -4.87 -4.09
N ILE A 125 -2.84 -6.10 -4.49
CA ILE A 125 -3.81 -6.36 -5.54
C ILE A 125 -4.71 -7.51 -5.12
N MET A 126 -6.03 -7.35 -5.33
CA MET A 126 -7.03 -8.39 -5.15
C MET A 126 -7.66 -8.73 -6.50
N ARG A 127 -7.84 -10.02 -6.78
CA ARG A 127 -8.51 -10.52 -7.98
C ARG A 127 -9.86 -11.10 -7.61
N PHE A 128 -10.91 -10.66 -8.32
CA PHE A 128 -12.29 -11.12 -8.15
C PHE A 128 -12.79 -11.99 -9.31
N SER A 129 -12.09 -12.02 -10.45
CA SER A 129 -12.41 -12.87 -11.58
C SER A 129 -11.80 -14.26 -11.41
N GLY A 130 -12.61 -15.30 -11.42
CA GLY A 130 -12.17 -16.68 -11.17
C GLY A 130 -12.00 -16.98 -9.68
N LEU A 131 -10.93 -17.67 -9.31
CA LEU A 131 -10.62 -17.92 -7.90
C LEU A 131 -10.13 -16.62 -7.24
N TYR A 132 -10.72 -16.28 -6.10
CA TYR A 132 -10.28 -15.14 -5.30
C TYR A 132 -8.84 -15.35 -4.82
N GLY A 133 -8.02 -14.33 -4.97
CA GLY A 133 -6.64 -14.30 -4.48
C GLY A 133 -6.15 -12.87 -4.34
N TYR A 134 -5.10 -12.67 -3.56
CA TYR A 134 -4.46 -11.37 -3.43
C TYR A 134 -2.95 -11.49 -3.30
N LYS A 135 -2.27 -10.38 -3.62
CA LYS A 135 -0.83 -10.25 -3.45
C LYS A 135 -0.53 -8.97 -2.68
N LEU A 136 0.54 -9.01 -1.91
CA LEU A 136 1.15 -7.85 -1.27
C LEU A 136 2.60 -7.70 -1.75
N SER A 137 3.11 -6.49 -1.76
CA SER A 137 4.49 -6.20 -2.15
C SER A 137 5.05 -5.03 -1.36
N ILE A 138 6.36 -5.05 -1.15
CA ILE A 138 7.13 -3.91 -0.67
C ILE A 138 8.39 -3.72 -1.50
N LEU A 139 8.62 -2.47 -1.91
CA LEU A 139 9.84 -2.00 -2.54
C LEU A 139 10.54 -1.09 -1.53
N LYS A 140 11.71 -1.47 -1.07
CA LYS A 140 12.44 -0.71 -0.04
C LYS A 140 13.90 -0.52 -0.39
N SER A 141 14.48 0.55 0.13
CA SER A 141 15.90 0.85 0.02
C SER A 141 16.75 -0.18 0.80
N ASP A 142 17.99 -0.33 0.36
CA ASP A 142 19.07 -0.98 1.13
C ASP A 142 19.50 -0.19 2.38
N GLY A 143 18.87 0.95 2.63
CA GLY A 143 19.18 1.89 3.71
C GLY A 143 20.02 3.09 3.27
N GLU A 144 20.69 3.00 2.12
CA GLU A 144 21.53 4.07 1.57
C GLU A 144 20.97 4.70 0.29
N GLY A 145 19.84 4.19 -0.21
CA GLY A 145 19.23 4.66 -1.46
C GLY A 145 19.94 4.20 -2.73
N LYS A 146 20.86 3.23 -2.64
CA LYS A 146 21.67 2.75 -3.76
C LYS A 146 21.05 1.56 -4.48
N SER A 147 20.23 0.78 -3.79
CA SER A 147 19.64 -0.45 -4.30
C SER A 147 18.21 -0.61 -3.81
N CYS A 148 17.35 -1.12 -4.67
CA CYS A 148 15.96 -1.43 -4.34
C CYS A 148 15.77 -2.92 -4.11
N GLN A 149 15.35 -3.27 -2.90
CA GLN A 149 14.90 -4.61 -2.54
C GLN A 149 13.42 -4.74 -2.85
N ARG A 150 13.03 -5.84 -3.50
CA ARG A 150 11.64 -6.11 -3.93
C ARG A 150 11.15 -7.42 -3.36
N TYR A 151 10.05 -7.38 -2.60
CA TYR A 151 9.42 -8.55 -2.02
C TYR A 151 7.99 -8.66 -2.51
N PHE A 152 7.58 -9.88 -2.87
CA PHE A 152 6.24 -10.21 -3.33
C PHE A 152 5.71 -11.38 -2.50
N PHE A 153 4.50 -11.23 -1.99
CA PHE A 153 3.79 -12.23 -1.19
C PHE A 153 2.47 -12.55 -1.87
N GLU A 154 2.25 -13.81 -2.20
CA GLU A 154 1.06 -14.27 -2.93
C GLU A 154 0.22 -15.20 -2.06
N TYR A 155 -1.08 -14.95 -2.07
CA TYR A 155 -2.10 -15.70 -1.34
C TYR A 155 -3.17 -16.13 -2.35
N ASP A 156 -2.99 -17.29 -2.97
CA ASP A 156 -3.83 -17.84 -4.04
C ASP A 156 -5.10 -18.54 -3.52
N SER A 157 -5.11 -18.91 -2.25
CA SER A 157 -6.21 -19.59 -1.57
C SER A 157 -6.49 -18.98 -0.21
N PRO A 158 -7.01 -17.73 -0.15
CA PRO A 158 -7.28 -17.04 1.10
C PRO A 158 -8.25 -17.79 2.00
N ILE A 159 -7.95 -17.78 3.29
CA ILE A 159 -8.75 -18.48 4.30
C ILE A 159 -9.79 -17.50 4.88
N ALA A 160 -11.05 -17.93 4.98
CA ALA A 160 -12.13 -17.15 5.57
C ALA A 160 -11.78 -16.72 7.02
N GLY A 161 -12.02 -15.46 7.36
CA GLY A 161 -11.68 -14.87 8.64
C GLY A 161 -10.19 -14.52 8.80
N GLN A 162 -9.39 -14.57 7.74
CA GLN A 162 -7.98 -14.21 7.76
C GLN A 162 -7.65 -13.08 6.79
N ALA A 163 -6.73 -12.21 7.22
CA ALA A 163 -6.15 -11.17 6.40
C ALA A 163 -4.63 -11.09 6.65
N HIS A 164 -3.92 -10.44 5.72
CA HIS A 164 -2.51 -10.11 5.89
C HIS A 164 -2.32 -8.61 5.78
N ILE A 165 -1.50 -8.06 6.68
CA ILE A 165 -1.18 -6.63 6.73
C ILE A 165 0.30 -6.38 6.48
N ILE A 166 0.59 -5.37 5.66
CA ILE A 166 1.91 -4.82 5.45
C ILE A 166 1.87 -3.31 5.69
N HIS A 167 2.94 -2.73 6.20
CA HIS A 167 3.03 -1.28 6.41
C HIS A 167 4.42 -0.76 6.07
N THR A 168 4.58 0.57 5.94
CA THR A 168 5.83 1.13 5.42
C THR A 168 6.98 1.10 6.42
N TYR A 169 6.68 1.28 7.73
CA TYR A 169 7.72 1.42 8.75
C TYR A 169 7.50 0.47 9.92
N LEU A 170 8.59 -0.06 10.45
CA LEU A 170 8.57 -0.97 11.58
C LEU A 170 8.02 -0.29 12.86
N HIS A 171 8.50 0.92 13.13
CA HIS A 171 8.07 1.78 14.25
C HIS A 171 8.54 3.22 13.99
N ASP A 172 8.29 4.15 14.90
CA ASP A 172 8.86 5.52 14.84
C ASP A 172 10.38 5.50 15.10
N GLY A 173 11.09 6.45 14.52
CA GLY A 173 12.54 6.55 14.65
C GLY A 173 13.13 7.72 13.84
N ASN A 174 14.46 7.88 13.95
CA ASN A 174 15.21 8.84 13.13
C ASN A 174 16.60 8.27 12.78
N PRO A 175 16.80 7.75 11.55
CA PRO A 175 15.79 7.59 10.51
C PRO A 175 14.69 6.58 10.89
N VAL A 176 13.53 6.67 10.22
CA VAL A 176 12.43 5.72 10.43
C VAL A 176 12.81 4.37 9.81
N PRO A 177 12.83 3.27 10.57
CA PRO A 177 13.17 1.96 10.00
C PRO A 177 12.07 1.44 9.09
N SER A 178 12.45 0.92 7.92
CA SER A 178 11.54 0.25 7.00
C SER A 178 10.95 -1.02 7.62
N PHE A 179 9.74 -1.38 7.17
CA PHE A 179 9.12 -2.67 7.52
C PHE A 179 10.04 -3.86 7.19
N GLU A 180 10.06 -4.85 8.05
CA GLU A 180 10.85 -6.07 7.91
C GLU A 180 9.97 -7.31 8.09
N GLY A 181 10.41 -8.41 7.49
CA GLY A 181 9.73 -9.70 7.57
C GLY A 181 8.58 -9.85 6.58
N GLU A 182 7.68 -10.78 6.89
CA GLU A 182 6.50 -11.10 6.10
C GLU A 182 5.28 -10.28 6.55
N PRO A 183 4.27 -10.08 5.68
CA PRO A 183 3.01 -9.49 6.10
C PRO A 183 2.40 -10.27 7.27
N ALA A 184 2.02 -9.56 8.32
CA ALA A 184 1.49 -10.20 9.51
C ALA A 184 0.08 -10.74 9.27
N LYS A 185 -0.20 -11.95 9.77
CA LYS A 185 -1.53 -12.55 9.75
C LYS A 185 -2.41 -11.96 10.83
N ILE A 186 -3.57 -11.46 10.42
CA ILE A 186 -4.61 -10.86 11.27
C ILE A 186 -5.86 -11.75 11.29
#